data_2bd2dddfb0ea09d2287d75313618facf
#
_entry.id   2bd2dddfb0ea09d2287d75313618facf
#
_cell.length_a   1.000
_cell.length_b   1.000
_cell.length_c   1.000
_cell.angle_alpha   90.00
_cell.angle_beta   90.00
_cell.angle_gamma   90.00
#
_symmetry.space_group_name_H-M   'P 1'
#
loop_
_entity.id
_entity.type
_entity.pdbx_description
1 polymer ?
#
loop_
_entity_poly.entity_id
_entity_poly.type
_entity_poly.pdbx_seq_one_letter_code
_entity_poly.pdbx_strand_id
1 'polypeptide(L)'
;MAYSEPVPTADPTWSHPARVAGVSPTVRPISAAEHLAFVRAQRSVSFLQTPAWGRVKTEWRSESLGWYDGPRLVGAGLVLHRPVPRLQRYTLAYLPEGPVIDWTGDVAVWLDPLAAYLKARGAFAIRLGPPVRTDVWSADQVKEGIADASTRRLTDVNAHWTDPVGAGVTGRLRDAGWLPQSPEDGFGVGHPQFKYELPLAGRTEDDLLKGMNQLWRRNIRKAAKEGVEVTAGRVTGEQVTDGRDTGGHGPARRGMAGRDADGQGVSGEDLHAFHDLYVHTAERDRFTPRPLRYFETMFAVLGAEDPERVRLYLARHRGDLVAATVMVRVGTHAVYAYGASSTEKREVRGSNACQWAMIRDALAAGCDVYDLRGITPTLDADDPHVGLVQFKVGTGGQAVRYVGEWDLPLRPLVYRTFDLYMKRRGR
;
A
#
# COMPACT_ATOMS: atom_id res chain seq x y z
N MET A 1 -14.72 3.99 -35.39
CA MET A 1 -14.97 2.66 -34.86
C MET A 1 -14.36 2.63 -33.46
N ALA A 2 -15.20 2.72 -32.42
CA ALA A 2 -14.76 2.68 -31.04
C ALA A 2 -14.46 1.21 -30.69
N TYR A 3 -13.21 0.92 -30.35
CA TYR A 3 -12.85 -0.36 -29.74
C TYR A 3 -13.42 -0.34 -28.31
N SER A 4 -14.54 -1.02 -28.10
CA SER A 4 -14.98 -1.37 -26.76
C SER A 4 -14.04 -2.46 -26.23
N GLU A 5 -13.09 -2.10 -25.36
CA GLU A 5 -12.34 -3.10 -24.61
C GLU A 5 -13.31 -3.96 -23.80
N PRO A 6 -13.13 -5.29 -23.77
CA PRO A 6 -13.94 -6.15 -22.93
C PRO A 6 -13.73 -5.77 -21.47
N VAL A 7 -14.80 -5.43 -20.78
CA VAL A 7 -14.82 -5.22 -19.33
C VAL A 7 -14.27 -6.50 -18.67
N PRO A 8 -13.23 -6.43 -17.83
CA PRO A 8 -12.75 -7.61 -17.11
C PRO A 8 -13.87 -8.16 -16.23
N THR A 9 -14.32 -9.38 -16.49
CA THR A 9 -15.42 -10.03 -15.80
C THR A 9 -15.08 -10.56 -14.40
N ALA A 10 -13.86 -10.29 -13.88
CA ALA A 10 -13.45 -10.59 -12.52
C ALA A 10 -12.47 -9.53 -12.03
N ASP A 11 -12.60 -9.11 -10.77
CA ASP A 11 -11.64 -8.22 -10.13
C ASP A 11 -10.29 -8.94 -9.99
N PRO A 12 -9.25 -8.57 -10.77
CA PRO A 12 -7.97 -9.26 -10.72
C PRO A 12 -7.13 -8.86 -9.49
N THR A 13 -7.55 -7.85 -8.72
CA THR A 13 -6.68 -7.19 -7.75
C THR A 13 -6.67 -7.80 -6.37
N TRP A 14 -7.80 -8.30 -5.89
CA TRP A 14 -7.88 -8.88 -4.54
C TRP A 14 -8.60 -10.22 -4.61
N SER A 15 -7.93 -11.29 -4.18
CA SER A 15 -8.61 -12.56 -4.02
C SER A 15 -9.45 -12.52 -2.75
N HIS A 16 -10.77 -12.55 -2.94
CA HIS A 16 -11.63 -12.92 -1.83
C HIS A 16 -11.44 -14.43 -1.57
N PRO A 17 -11.29 -14.86 -0.31
CA PRO A 17 -11.37 -16.28 0.01
C PRO A 17 -12.63 -16.88 -0.61
N ALA A 18 -12.56 -18.13 -1.09
CA ALA A 18 -13.68 -18.79 -1.77
C ALA A 18 -14.95 -18.64 -0.94
N ARG A 19 -16.07 -18.28 -1.61
CA ARG A 19 -17.38 -18.11 -0.96
C ARG A 19 -17.73 -19.37 -0.18
N VAL A 20 -17.90 -19.23 1.14
CA VAL A 20 -18.26 -20.33 2.03
C VAL A 20 -19.69 -20.08 2.50
N ALA A 21 -20.64 -20.76 1.91
CA ALA A 21 -22.06 -20.64 2.31
C ALA A 21 -22.31 -21.35 3.65
N GLY A 22 -23.09 -20.72 4.54
CA GLY A 22 -23.52 -21.32 5.81
C GLY A 22 -22.46 -21.36 6.91
N VAL A 23 -21.43 -20.50 6.84
CA VAL A 23 -20.35 -20.44 7.84
C VAL A 23 -20.77 -19.63 9.07
N SER A 24 -20.42 -20.13 10.24
CA SER A 24 -20.45 -19.37 11.49
C SER A 24 -19.04 -19.38 12.11
N PRO A 25 -18.13 -18.55 11.60
CA PRO A 25 -16.73 -18.64 12.00
C PRO A 25 -16.52 -18.15 13.44
N THR A 26 -15.60 -18.84 14.14
CA THR A 26 -15.05 -18.36 15.42
C THR A 26 -13.73 -17.65 15.17
N VAL A 27 -13.47 -16.59 15.96
CA VAL A 27 -12.21 -15.82 15.88
C VAL A 27 -11.29 -16.20 17.02
N ARG A 28 -10.04 -16.53 16.68
CA ARG A 28 -8.99 -16.83 17.66
C ARG A 28 -7.61 -16.39 17.19
N PRO A 29 -6.62 -16.21 18.10
CA PRO A 29 -5.25 -15.96 17.69
C PRO A 29 -4.68 -17.11 16.88
N ILE A 30 -3.85 -16.76 15.91
CA ILE A 30 -3.05 -17.70 15.10
C ILE A 30 -1.58 -17.30 15.14
N SER A 31 -0.70 -18.26 14.89
CA SER A 31 0.72 -17.98 14.76
C SER A 31 1.00 -17.15 13.49
N ALA A 32 2.13 -16.44 13.50
CA ALA A 32 2.59 -15.73 12.30
C ALA A 32 2.80 -16.68 11.11
N ALA A 33 3.19 -17.94 11.37
CA ALA A 33 3.38 -18.96 10.34
C ALA A 33 2.05 -19.38 9.72
N GLU A 34 1.01 -19.63 10.52
CA GLU A 34 -0.34 -19.96 10.03
C GLU A 34 -0.93 -18.78 9.23
N HIS A 35 -0.76 -17.54 9.74
CA HIS A 35 -1.20 -16.35 9.04
C HIS A 35 -0.50 -16.21 7.69
N LEU A 36 0.83 -16.35 7.65
CA LEU A 36 1.60 -16.26 6.42
C LEU A 36 1.23 -17.36 5.42
N ALA A 37 0.98 -18.58 5.90
CA ALA A 37 0.53 -19.69 5.06
C ALA A 37 -0.84 -19.37 4.41
N PHE A 38 -1.77 -18.79 5.19
CA PHE A 38 -3.06 -18.37 4.67
C PHE A 38 -2.93 -17.26 3.62
N VAL A 39 -2.11 -16.24 3.89
CA VAL A 39 -1.83 -15.13 2.96
C VAL A 39 -1.23 -15.65 1.65
N ARG A 40 -0.26 -16.57 1.73
CA ARG A 40 0.39 -17.17 0.54
C ARG A 40 -0.55 -18.03 -0.31
N ALA A 41 -1.60 -18.56 0.28
CA ALA A 41 -2.61 -19.31 -0.44
C ALA A 41 -3.60 -18.40 -1.22
N GLN A 42 -3.58 -17.10 -0.97
CA GLN A 42 -4.40 -16.13 -1.72
C GLN A 42 -3.64 -15.64 -2.95
N ARG A 43 -4.37 -15.33 -4.03
CA ARG A 43 -3.80 -14.74 -5.24
C ARG A 43 -3.08 -13.41 -4.95
N SER A 44 -3.70 -12.58 -4.12
CA SER A 44 -3.15 -11.30 -3.68
C SER A 44 -3.74 -10.89 -2.34
N VAL A 45 -2.94 -10.25 -1.51
CA VAL A 45 -3.34 -9.65 -0.23
C VAL A 45 -2.57 -8.35 -0.05
N SER A 46 -3.16 -7.36 0.62
CA SER A 46 -2.41 -6.16 1.01
C SER A 46 -1.21 -6.53 1.87
N PHE A 47 -0.04 -5.97 1.59
CA PHE A 47 1.14 -6.17 2.42
C PHE A 47 0.93 -5.70 3.88
N LEU A 48 -0.05 -4.83 4.11
CA LEU A 48 -0.45 -4.34 5.41
C LEU A 48 -1.19 -5.42 6.24
N GLN A 49 -1.60 -6.50 5.59
CA GLN A 49 -2.21 -7.67 6.22
C GLN A 49 -1.23 -8.86 6.33
N THR A 50 0.05 -8.66 6.04
CA THR A 50 1.06 -9.70 6.32
C THR A 50 1.51 -9.65 7.79
N PRO A 51 1.84 -10.78 8.43
CA PRO A 51 2.31 -10.78 9.81
C PRO A 51 3.60 -9.97 10.01
N ALA A 52 4.46 -9.89 8.99
CA ALA A 52 5.66 -9.05 9.01
C ALA A 52 5.35 -7.57 9.19
N TRP A 53 4.24 -7.07 8.63
CA TRP A 53 3.87 -5.67 8.79
C TRP A 53 3.64 -5.27 10.24
N GLY A 54 3.10 -6.16 11.07
CA GLY A 54 2.97 -5.93 12.52
C GLY A 54 4.30 -5.63 13.21
N ARG A 55 5.40 -6.21 12.73
CA ARG A 55 6.76 -5.96 13.24
C ARG A 55 7.38 -4.67 12.69
N VAL A 56 6.96 -4.22 11.51
CA VAL A 56 7.34 -2.89 10.98
C VAL A 56 6.71 -1.76 11.79
N LYS A 57 5.49 -1.98 12.31
CA LYS A 57 4.73 -1.01 13.10
C LYS A 57 5.08 -1.11 14.60
N THR A 58 6.34 -0.88 14.93
CA THR A 58 6.89 -1.05 16.30
C THR A 58 6.19 -0.23 17.38
N GLU A 59 5.54 0.87 17.01
CA GLU A 59 4.75 1.73 17.89
C GLU A 59 3.36 1.16 18.24
N TRP A 60 2.98 0.03 17.63
CA TRP A 60 1.71 -0.64 17.84
C TRP A 60 1.95 -2.08 18.31
N ARG A 61 1.14 -2.55 19.27
CA ARG A 61 1.08 -3.98 19.51
C ARG A 61 0.31 -4.64 18.37
N SER A 62 0.79 -5.75 17.87
CA SER A 62 0.15 -6.49 16.78
C SER A 62 -0.24 -7.90 17.21
N GLU A 63 -1.31 -8.42 16.62
CA GLU A 63 -1.69 -9.83 16.71
C GLU A 63 -2.26 -10.32 15.38
N SER A 64 -2.04 -11.60 15.09
CA SER A 64 -2.66 -12.30 13.97
C SER A 64 -3.91 -13.02 14.45
N LEU A 65 -5.03 -12.79 13.78
CA LEU A 65 -6.30 -13.47 14.05
C LEU A 65 -6.71 -14.36 12.88
N GLY A 66 -7.30 -15.50 13.19
CA GLY A 66 -7.87 -16.41 12.23
C GLY A 66 -9.37 -16.60 12.48
N TRP A 67 -10.12 -16.69 11.38
CA TRP A 67 -11.52 -17.11 11.38
C TRP A 67 -11.59 -18.58 11.05
N TYR A 68 -12.23 -19.36 11.89
CA TYR A 68 -12.32 -20.82 11.79
C TYR A 68 -13.76 -21.29 11.62
N ASP A 69 -13.99 -22.06 10.59
CA ASP A 69 -15.19 -22.87 10.42
C ASP A 69 -14.87 -24.33 10.81
N GLY A 70 -15.28 -24.72 12.02
CA GLY A 70 -14.79 -25.94 12.62
C GLY A 70 -13.26 -25.94 12.75
N PRO A 71 -12.55 -26.93 12.18
CA PRO A 71 -11.09 -26.99 12.18
C PRO A 71 -10.44 -26.15 11.09
N ARG A 72 -11.21 -25.67 10.09
CA ARG A 72 -10.70 -25.03 8.89
C ARG A 72 -10.51 -23.53 9.09
N LEU A 73 -9.30 -23.03 8.78
CA LEU A 73 -9.02 -21.60 8.69
C LEU A 73 -9.62 -21.05 7.38
N VAL A 74 -10.59 -20.13 7.50
CA VAL A 74 -11.36 -19.57 6.37
C VAL A 74 -11.13 -18.07 6.17
N GLY A 75 -10.47 -17.42 7.10
CA GLY A 75 -10.07 -16.01 7.01
C GLY A 75 -8.91 -15.70 7.93
N ALA A 76 -8.17 -14.64 7.65
CA ALA A 76 -7.09 -14.16 8.51
C ALA A 76 -7.03 -12.63 8.53
N GLY A 77 -6.41 -12.08 9.58
CA GLY A 77 -6.21 -10.63 9.66
C GLY A 77 -5.10 -10.24 10.63
N LEU A 78 -4.34 -9.22 10.24
CA LEU A 78 -3.41 -8.52 11.12
C LEU A 78 -4.15 -7.41 11.85
N VAL A 79 -4.14 -7.45 13.16
CA VAL A 79 -4.71 -6.40 14.01
C VAL A 79 -3.59 -5.61 14.66
N LEU A 80 -3.61 -4.30 14.48
CA LEU A 80 -2.73 -3.36 15.14
C LEU A 80 -3.48 -2.67 16.28
N HIS A 81 -2.93 -2.69 17.49
CA HIS A 81 -3.56 -2.10 18.69
C HIS A 81 -2.86 -0.81 19.07
N ARG A 82 -3.59 0.29 19.02
CA ARG A 82 -3.13 1.59 19.52
C ARG A 82 -3.73 1.88 20.87
N PRO A 83 -2.94 1.93 21.95
CA PRO A 83 -3.46 2.25 23.27
C PRO A 83 -3.92 3.71 23.34
N VAL A 84 -4.98 3.96 24.10
CA VAL A 84 -5.41 5.32 24.43
C VAL A 84 -4.39 5.94 25.39
N PRO A 85 -3.85 7.12 25.12
CA PRO A 85 -2.96 7.81 26.05
C PRO A 85 -3.59 7.94 27.44
N ARG A 86 -2.83 7.56 28.48
CA ARG A 86 -3.26 7.51 29.90
C ARG A 86 -4.34 6.48 30.26
N LEU A 87 -4.94 5.77 29.29
CA LEU A 87 -5.92 4.70 29.50
C LEU A 87 -5.53 3.44 28.72
N GLN A 88 -4.30 2.95 28.96
CA GLN A 88 -3.66 1.86 28.19
C GLN A 88 -4.47 0.54 28.14
N ARG A 89 -5.43 0.35 29.07
CA ARG A 89 -6.36 -0.79 29.04
C ARG A 89 -7.31 -0.75 27.84
N TYR A 90 -7.49 0.42 27.22
CA TYR A 90 -8.33 0.58 26.04
C TYR A 90 -7.47 0.79 24.80
N THR A 91 -7.79 0.06 23.73
CA THR A 91 -7.07 0.15 22.46
C THR A 91 -8.02 0.41 21.29
N LEU A 92 -7.56 1.19 20.31
CA LEU A 92 -8.13 1.14 18.97
C LEU A 92 -7.54 -0.11 18.29
N ALA A 93 -8.39 -1.04 17.87
CA ALA A 93 -7.99 -2.19 17.05
C ALA A 93 -8.12 -1.80 15.56
N TYR A 94 -7.01 -1.85 14.83
CA TYR A 94 -6.95 -1.39 13.45
C TYR A 94 -6.52 -2.52 12.52
N LEU A 95 -7.32 -2.78 11.48
CA LEU A 95 -7.06 -3.76 10.42
C LEU A 95 -6.88 -3.00 9.08
N PRO A 96 -5.66 -2.54 8.75
CA PRO A 96 -5.42 -1.75 7.55
C PRO A 96 -5.62 -2.59 6.28
N GLU A 97 -6.42 -2.13 5.34
CA GLU A 97 -6.72 -2.83 4.08
C GLU A 97 -7.09 -4.33 4.30
N GLY A 98 -7.94 -4.57 5.30
CA GLY A 98 -8.34 -5.92 5.70
C GLY A 98 -9.59 -5.94 6.57
N PRO A 99 -9.90 -7.11 7.14
CA PRO A 99 -9.21 -8.41 7.10
C PRO A 99 -9.33 -9.15 5.76
N VAL A 100 -8.61 -10.27 5.63
CA VAL A 100 -8.67 -11.18 4.47
C VAL A 100 -9.79 -12.20 4.70
N ILE A 101 -11.00 -11.83 4.31
CA ILE A 101 -12.25 -12.59 4.48
C ILE A 101 -13.09 -12.50 3.20
N ASP A 102 -14.17 -13.25 3.12
CA ASP A 102 -15.15 -13.09 2.06
C ASP A 102 -16.04 -11.86 2.28
N TRP A 103 -15.87 -10.84 1.45
CA TRP A 103 -16.66 -9.61 1.47
C TRP A 103 -17.91 -9.66 0.58
N THR A 104 -18.12 -10.74 -0.19
CA THR A 104 -19.23 -10.84 -1.14
C THR A 104 -20.55 -11.20 -0.47
N GLY A 105 -20.48 -11.89 0.69
CA GLY A 105 -21.62 -12.36 1.45
C GLY A 105 -22.08 -11.40 2.56
N ASP A 106 -22.72 -11.98 3.58
CA ASP A 106 -23.09 -11.26 4.80
C ASP A 106 -21.85 -10.96 5.63
N VAL A 107 -21.48 -9.69 5.71
CA VAL A 107 -20.29 -9.25 6.44
C VAL A 107 -20.42 -9.39 7.95
N ALA A 108 -21.66 -9.41 8.51
CA ALA A 108 -21.88 -9.57 9.94
C ALA A 108 -21.39 -10.93 10.44
N VAL A 109 -21.52 -11.98 9.63
CA VAL A 109 -21.00 -13.32 9.94
C VAL A 109 -19.50 -13.30 10.26
N TRP A 110 -18.74 -12.43 9.60
CA TRP A 110 -17.30 -12.27 9.79
C TRP A 110 -16.93 -11.25 10.86
N LEU A 111 -17.68 -10.14 10.93
CA LEU A 111 -17.30 -9.00 11.75
C LEU A 111 -17.86 -9.06 13.18
N ASP A 112 -19.00 -9.71 13.42
CA ASP A 112 -19.56 -9.85 14.76
C ASP A 112 -18.67 -10.69 15.70
N PRO A 113 -18.15 -11.87 15.30
CA PRO A 113 -17.22 -12.61 16.14
C PRO A 113 -15.89 -11.86 16.36
N LEU A 114 -15.42 -11.08 15.38
CA LEU A 114 -14.27 -10.19 15.54
C LEU A 114 -14.56 -9.11 16.59
N ALA A 115 -15.72 -8.45 16.50
CA ALA A 115 -16.12 -7.41 17.45
C ALA A 115 -16.24 -7.96 18.88
N ALA A 116 -16.85 -9.12 19.05
CA ALA A 116 -16.94 -9.80 20.34
C ALA A 116 -15.54 -10.13 20.91
N TYR A 117 -14.67 -10.71 20.10
CA TYR A 117 -13.29 -11.05 20.48
C TYR A 117 -12.49 -9.83 20.95
N LEU A 118 -12.48 -8.76 20.15
CA LEU A 118 -11.70 -7.55 20.43
C LEU A 118 -12.27 -6.76 21.61
N LYS A 119 -13.61 -6.68 21.75
CA LYS A 119 -14.28 -6.03 22.88
C LYS A 119 -13.91 -6.68 24.21
N ALA A 120 -13.88 -8.02 24.24
CA ALA A 120 -13.48 -8.78 25.43
C ALA A 120 -12.01 -8.51 25.84
N ARG A 121 -11.15 -8.07 24.89
CA ARG A 121 -9.73 -7.76 25.10
C ARG A 121 -9.44 -6.26 25.27
N GLY A 122 -10.48 -5.46 25.50
CA GLY A 122 -10.32 -4.04 25.82
C GLY A 122 -10.30 -3.10 24.62
N ALA A 123 -10.63 -3.57 23.42
CA ALA A 123 -10.82 -2.65 22.32
C ALA A 123 -12.03 -1.73 22.60
N PHE A 124 -11.84 -0.43 22.43
CA PHE A 124 -12.93 0.54 22.54
C PHE A 124 -13.59 0.82 21.18
N ALA A 125 -12.86 0.59 20.10
CA ALA A 125 -13.33 0.65 18.74
C ALA A 125 -12.51 -0.27 17.84
N ILE A 126 -13.10 -0.67 16.73
CA ILE A 126 -12.44 -1.32 15.61
C ILE A 126 -12.41 -0.35 14.45
N ARG A 127 -11.26 -0.20 13.79
CA ARG A 127 -11.14 0.44 12.49
C ARG A 127 -10.70 -0.61 11.47
N LEU A 128 -11.36 -0.65 10.33
CA LEU A 128 -10.96 -1.50 9.20
C LEU A 128 -11.14 -0.79 7.87
N GLY A 129 -10.41 -1.24 6.85
CA GLY A 129 -10.55 -0.75 5.48
C GLY A 129 -10.73 -1.94 4.55
N PRO A 130 -11.97 -2.29 4.17
CA PRO A 130 -12.20 -3.37 3.22
C PRO A 130 -11.43 -3.14 1.91
N PRO A 131 -10.64 -4.11 1.42
CA PRO A 131 -9.93 -3.99 0.15
C PRO A 131 -10.89 -4.26 -1.03
N VAL A 132 -12.06 -3.63 -1.00
CA VAL A 132 -13.13 -3.82 -1.99
C VAL A 132 -13.32 -2.52 -2.76
N ARG A 133 -13.28 -2.61 -4.07
CA ARG A 133 -13.50 -1.47 -4.98
C ARG A 133 -14.98 -1.08 -5.00
N THR A 134 -15.23 0.20 -5.27
CA THR A 134 -16.58 0.71 -5.52
C THR A 134 -16.71 1.24 -6.93
N ASP A 135 -15.80 2.11 -7.36
CA ASP A 135 -15.87 2.76 -8.65
C ASP A 135 -14.49 2.84 -9.30
N VAL A 136 -14.50 2.83 -10.62
CA VAL A 136 -13.30 2.91 -11.45
C VAL A 136 -13.50 3.95 -12.53
N TRP A 137 -12.50 4.81 -12.74
CA TRP A 137 -12.45 5.80 -13.82
C TRP A 137 -11.22 5.54 -14.70
N SER A 138 -11.40 5.52 -16.00
CA SER A 138 -10.30 5.39 -16.94
C SER A 138 -9.38 6.61 -16.90
N ALA A 139 -8.14 6.44 -17.40
CA ALA A 139 -7.20 7.56 -17.52
C ALA A 139 -7.79 8.72 -18.33
N ASP A 140 -8.58 8.42 -19.37
CA ASP A 140 -9.16 9.46 -20.23
C ASP A 140 -10.26 10.23 -19.53
N GLN A 141 -11.15 9.56 -18.79
CA GLN A 141 -12.14 10.21 -17.93
C GLN A 141 -11.51 11.16 -16.91
N VAL A 142 -10.40 10.75 -16.28
CA VAL A 142 -9.69 11.62 -15.33
C VAL A 142 -9.07 12.82 -16.02
N LYS A 143 -8.48 12.64 -17.22
CA LYS A 143 -7.91 13.74 -18.03
C LYS A 143 -8.98 14.73 -18.49
N GLU A 144 -10.10 14.21 -18.99
CA GLU A 144 -11.24 15.01 -19.42
C GLU A 144 -11.82 15.80 -18.25
N GLY A 145 -11.98 15.15 -17.08
CA GLY A 145 -12.44 15.83 -15.88
C GLY A 145 -11.51 16.95 -15.40
N ILE A 146 -10.17 16.77 -15.50
CA ILE A 146 -9.22 17.84 -15.18
C ILE A 146 -9.28 18.98 -16.19
N ALA A 147 -9.59 18.68 -17.45
CA ALA A 147 -9.71 19.69 -18.50
C ALA A 147 -11.04 20.48 -18.46
N ASP A 148 -12.04 19.94 -17.81
CA ASP A 148 -13.35 20.57 -17.63
C ASP A 148 -13.41 21.41 -16.35
N ALA A 149 -13.38 22.72 -16.49
CA ALA A 149 -13.43 23.66 -15.36
C ALA A 149 -14.70 23.56 -14.51
N SER A 150 -15.76 22.93 -14.99
CA SER A 150 -16.99 22.67 -14.23
C SER A 150 -16.89 21.46 -13.31
N THR A 151 -15.96 20.55 -13.57
CA THR A 151 -15.72 19.32 -12.82
C THR A 151 -14.62 19.54 -11.77
N ARG A 152 -14.97 19.39 -10.49
CA ARG A 152 -14.01 19.63 -9.41
C ARG A 152 -13.50 18.37 -8.74
N ARG A 153 -14.28 17.32 -8.78
CA ARG A 153 -13.95 16.05 -8.10
C ARG A 153 -14.17 14.85 -9.03
N LEU A 154 -13.44 13.80 -8.80
CA LEU A 154 -13.57 12.54 -9.51
C LEU A 154 -15.00 11.94 -9.35
N THR A 155 -15.64 12.19 -8.19
CA THR A 155 -17.00 11.77 -7.93
C THR A 155 -18.07 12.55 -8.72
N ASP A 156 -17.71 13.64 -9.37
CA ASP A 156 -18.62 14.43 -10.24
C ASP A 156 -18.65 13.81 -11.66
N VAL A 157 -17.70 12.91 -11.97
CA VAL A 157 -17.63 12.17 -13.22
C VAL A 157 -18.27 10.79 -13.04
N ASN A 158 -19.15 10.39 -13.95
CA ASN A 158 -19.72 9.05 -13.94
C ASN A 158 -18.60 8.01 -14.06
N ALA A 159 -18.53 7.06 -13.13
CA ALA A 159 -17.55 6.00 -13.19
C ALA A 159 -17.70 5.15 -14.48
N HIS A 160 -16.58 4.75 -15.04
CA HIS A 160 -16.53 3.81 -16.16
C HIS A 160 -17.09 2.44 -15.75
N TRP A 161 -16.85 2.05 -14.51
CA TRP A 161 -17.35 0.82 -13.92
C TRP A 161 -17.62 1.00 -12.43
N THR A 162 -18.72 0.41 -11.96
CA THR A 162 -19.10 0.39 -10.53
C THR A 162 -19.24 -1.04 -10.07
N ASP A 163 -18.58 -1.39 -8.95
CA ASP A 163 -18.63 -2.72 -8.37
C ASP A 163 -19.87 -2.89 -7.48
N PRO A 164 -20.81 -3.78 -7.82
CA PRO A 164 -21.99 -4.04 -6.99
C PRO A 164 -21.60 -4.65 -5.63
N VAL A 165 -20.47 -5.36 -5.53
CA VAL A 165 -19.96 -5.89 -4.25
C VAL A 165 -19.62 -4.74 -3.32
N GLY A 166 -18.89 -3.71 -3.82
CA GLY A 166 -18.50 -2.54 -3.02
C GLY A 166 -19.72 -1.75 -2.51
N ALA A 167 -20.72 -1.55 -3.37
CA ALA A 167 -21.98 -0.92 -2.95
C ALA A 167 -22.69 -1.73 -1.86
N GLY A 168 -22.76 -3.05 -2.03
CA GLY A 168 -23.34 -3.97 -1.05
C GLY A 168 -22.58 -3.99 0.28
N VAL A 169 -21.25 -4.00 0.28
CA VAL A 169 -20.42 -3.93 1.50
C VAL A 169 -20.68 -2.62 2.24
N THR A 170 -20.70 -1.50 1.49
CA THR A 170 -20.99 -0.18 2.07
C THR A 170 -22.33 -0.12 2.77
N GLY A 171 -23.39 -0.67 2.16
CA GLY A 171 -24.72 -0.77 2.76
C GLY A 171 -24.70 -1.62 4.03
N ARG A 172 -24.19 -2.84 3.96
CA ARG A 172 -24.14 -3.77 5.09
C ARG A 172 -23.34 -3.23 6.28
N LEU A 173 -22.23 -2.52 6.03
CA LEU A 173 -21.46 -1.90 7.10
C LEU A 173 -22.27 -0.81 7.81
N ARG A 174 -23.02 0.05 7.07
CA ARG A 174 -23.91 1.05 7.68
C ARG A 174 -25.03 0.40 8.51
N ASP A 175 -25.67 -0.61 7.95
CA ASP A 175 -26.76 -1.33 8.62
C ASP A 175 -26.28 -2.01 9.92
N ALA A 176 -25.02 -2.49 9.93
CA ALA A 176 -24.36 -3.05 11.11
C ALA A 176 -23.79 -2.00 12.08
N GLY A 177 -24.07 -0.72 11.87
CA GLY A 177 -23.68 0.37 12.78
C GLY A 177 -22.23 0.83 12.68
N TRP A 178 -21.54 0.50 11.59
CA TRP A 178 -20.20 1.02 11.30
C TRP A 178 -20.29 2.45 10.77
N LEU A 179 -19.33 3.27 11.18
CA LEU A 179 -19.25 4.70 10.84
C LEU A 179 -18.17 4.92 9.78
N PRO A 180 -18.51 5.47 8.61
CA PRO A 180 -17.50 5.74 7.58
C PRO A 180 -16.52 6.80 8.06
N GLN A 181 -15.25 6.59 7.76
CA GLN A 181 -14.16 7.53 7.97
C GLN A 181 -13.82 8.14 6.62
N SER A 182 -14.31 9.34 6.35
CA SER A 182 -13.95 10.05 5.12
C SER A 182 -12.95 11.14 5.46
N PRO A 183 -11.71 11.06 4.98
CA PRO A 183 -10.81 12.20 4.99
C PRO A 183 -11.39 13.23 4.02
N GLU A 184 -11.81 14.39 4.52
CA GLU A 184 -12.36 15.46 3.70
C GLU A 184 -11.34 15.95 2.66
N ASP A 185 -10.03 15.76 2.93
CA ASP A 185 -8.90 16.27 2.13
C ASP A 185 -8.06 15.19 1.44
N GLY A 186 -8.57 13.97 1.26
CA GLY A 186 -7.92 12.92 0.46
C GLY A 186 -6.70 12.21 1.08
N PHE A 187 -5.91 12.87 1.92
CA PHE A 187 -4.74 12.31 2.61
C PHE A 187 -4.88 12.37 4.15
N GLY A 188 -6.02 12.00 4.68
CA GLY A 188 -6.25 11.94 6.13
C GLY A 188 -5.41 10.87 6.84
N VAL A 189 -5.58 10.81 8.17
CA VAL A 189 -4.95 9.76 9.01
C VAL A 189 -5.62 8.43 8.70
N GLY A 190 -5.00 7.64 7.82
CA GLY A 190 -5.52 6.34 7.39
C GLY A 190 -5.03 5.94 6.00
N HIS A 191 -5.68 4.93 5.41
CA HIS A 191 -5.39 4.53 4.04
C HIS A 191 -6.22 5.34 3.04
N PRO A 192 -5.63 5.72 1.89
CA PRO A 192 -6.34 6.51 0.90
C PRO A 192 -7.52 5.70 0.33
N GLN A 193 -8.69 6.33 0.30
CA GLN A 193 -9.89 5.75 -0.31
C GLN A 193 -9.77 5.72 -1.84
N PHE A 194 -9.06 6.69 -2.42
CA PHE A 194 -8.81 6.76 -3.86
C PHE A 194 -7.36 6.37 -4.13
N LYS A 195 -7.17 5.45 -5.06
CA LYS A 195 -5.86 4.99 -5.54
C LYS A 195 -5.76 5.11 -7.04
N TYR A 196 -4.54 5.10 -7.56
CA TYR A 196 -4.29 5.00 -8.98
C TYR A 196 -3.58 3.69 -9.29
N GLU A 197 -4.15 2.89 -10.15
CA GLU A 197 -3.68 1.55 -10.45
C GLU A 197 -3.43 1.37 -11.94
N LEU A 198 -2.36 0.67 -12.27
CA LEU A 198 -2.04 0.27 -13.64
C LEU A 198 -2.28 -1.25 -13.77
N PRO A 199 -3.34 -1.68 -14.44
CA PRO A 199 -3.55 -3.10 -14.75
C PRO A 199 -2.40 -3.63 -15.61
N LEU A 200 -1.85 -4.79 -15.22
CA LEU A 200 -0.74 -5.45 -15.91
C LEU A 200 -1.13 -6.80 -16.52
N ALA A 201 -2.16 -7.46 -15.97
CA ALA A 201 -2.58 -8.79 -16.41
C ALA A 201 -2.84 -8.85 -17.93
N GLY A 202 -2.18 -9.80 -18.59
CA GLY A 202 -2.34 -10.03 -20.02
C GLY A 202 -1.72 -8.97 -20.94
N ARG A 203 -0.95 -8.02 -20.39
CA ARG A 203 -0.28 -6.95 -21.16
C ARG A 203 1.20 -7.25 -21.34
N THR A 204 1.75 -6.70 -22.40
CA THR A 204 3.20 -6.66 -22.66
C THR A 204 3.79 -5.29 -22.30
N GLU A 205 5.12 -5.18 -22.25
CA GLU A 205 5.80 -3.87 -22.08
C GLU A 205 5.36 -2.87 -23.17
N ASP A 206 5.22 -3.33 -24.41
CA ASP A 206 4.77 -2.49 -25.53
C ASP A 206 3.33 -1.98 -25.34
N ASP A 207 2.42 -2.82 -24.83
CA ASP A 207 1.05 -2.41 -24.55
C ASP A 207 1.01 -1.34 -23.46
N LEU A 208 1.82 -1.51 -22.40
CA LEU A 208 1.94 -0.53 -21.33
C LEU A 208 2.52 0.80 -21.85
N LEU A 209 3.58 0.75 -22.66
CA LEU A 209 4.14 1.96 -23.27
C LEU A 209 3.14 2.65 -24.20
N LYS A 210 2.38 1.91 -25.02
CA LYS A 210 1.35 2.48 -25.88
C LYS A 210 0.23 3.14 -25.08
N GLY A 211 -0.16 2.54 -23.94
CA GLY A 211 -1.17 3.09 -23.03
C GLY A 211 -0.74 4.37 -22.31
N MET A 212 0.56 4.59 -22.12
CA MET A 212 1.08 5.81 -21.52
C MET A 212 0.86 7.02 -22.42
N ASN A 213 0.67 8.20 -21.85
CA ASN A 213 0.61 9.44 -22.62
C ASN A 213 1.98 9.78 -23.26
N GLN A 214 1.97 10.70 -24.24
CA GLN A 214 3.17 11.08 -24.97
C GLN A 214 4.28 11.63 -24.04
N LEU A 215 3.92 12.38 -23.01
CA LEU A 215 4.87 12.96 -22.07
C LEU A 215 5.64 11.87 -21.30
N TRP A 216 4.93 10.83 -20.80
CA TRP A 216 5.56 9.71 -20.09
C TRP A 216 6.53 8.94 -21.00
N ARG A 217 6.08 8.57 -22.21
CA ARG A 217 6.96 7.88 -23.17
C ARG A 217 8.20 8.70 -23.53
N ARG A 218 8.03 10.02 -23.71
CA ARG A 218 9.16 10.94 -23.96
C ARG A 218 10.10 11.00 -22.75
N ASN A 219 9.57 11.08 -21.53
CA ASN A 219 10.38 11.16 -20.32
C ASN A 219 11.18 9.88 -20.06
N ILE A 220 10.60 8.70 -20.28
CA ILE A 220 11.32 7.41 -20.19
C ILE A 220 12.47 7.39 -21.20
N ARG A 221 12.21 7.72 -22.46
CA ARG A 221 13.26 7.77 -23.51
C ARG A 221 14.32 8.82 -23.20
N LYS A 222 13.91 9.96 -22.66
CA LYS A 222 14.85 11.01 -22.26
C LYS A 222 15.76 10.54 -21.15
N ALA A 223 15.23 9.93 -20.09
CA ALA A 223 16.05 9.40 -19.00
C ALA A 223 17.11 8.40 -19.50
N ALA A 224 16.73 7.48 -20.38
CA ALA A 224 17.66 6.55 -20.99
C ALA A 224 18.72 7.25 -21.86
N LYS A 225 18.33 8.25 -22.68
CA LYS A 225 19.24 9.02 -23.51
C LYS A 225 20.24 9.86 -22.71
N GLU A 226 19.80 10.43 -21.59
CA GLU A 226 20.67 11.20 -20.67
C GLU A 226 21.60 10.30 -19.84
N GLY A 227 21.48 8.97 -19.95
CA GLY A 227 22.31 8.03 -19.20
C GLY A 227 21.90 7.87 -17.74
N VAL A 228 20.59 7.97 -17.45
CA VAL A 228 20.07 7.61 -16.13
C VAL A 228 20.08 6.09 -15.99
N GLU A 229 20.84 5.59 -15.04
CA GLU A 229 20.92 4.18 -14.70
C GLU A 229 20.04 3.87 -13.49
N VAL A 230 19.25 2.78 -13.55
CA VAL A 230 18.43 2.33 -12.44
C VAL A 230 18.97 1.00 -11.93
N THR A 231 19.41 0.99 -10.68
CA THR A 231 19.74 -0.23 -9.95
C THR A 231 18.58 -0.59 -9.03
N ALA A 232 18.29 -1.88 -8.90
CA ALA A 232 17.23 -2.38 -8.02
C ALA A 232 17.69 -3.63 -7.28
N GLY A 233 17.28 -3.77 -6.03
CA GLY A 233 17.65 -4.94 -5.26
C GLY A 233 17.07 -4.95 -3.86
N ARG A 234 17.35 -6.04 -3.16
CA ARG A 234 17.13 -6.16 -1.72
C ARG A 234 18.24 -5.39 -1.00
N VAL A 235 17.87 -4.74 0.10
CA VAL A 235 18.88 -4.16 0.99
C VAL A 235 19.50 -5.28 1.81
N THR A 236 20.76 -5.59 1.51
CA THR A 236 21.54 -6.54 2.30
C THR A 236 22.27 -5.76 3.39
N GLY A 237 21.81 -5.91 4.66
CA GLY A 237 22.49 -5.32 5.80
C GLY A 237 23.75 -6.11 6.15
N GLU A 238 24.86 -5.44 6.45
CA GLU A 238 25.83 -5.96 7.40
C GLU A 238 25.06 -6.20 8.71
N GLN A 239 25.20 -7.40 9.28
CA GLN A 239 24.65 -7.71 10.60
C GLN A 239 25.21 -6.66 11.56
N VAL A 240 24.34 -5.85 12.17
CA VAL A 240 24.68 -5.08 13.36
C VAL A 240 24.99 -6.12 14.41
N THR A 241 26.26 -6.45 14.56
CA THR A 241 26.74 -7.22 15.70
C THR A 241 26.56 -6.36 16.93
N ASP A 242 25.65 -6.80 17.78
CA ASP A 242 25.42 -6.26 19.12
C ASP A 242 26.78 -6.19 19.83
N GLY A 243 27.28 -4.98 20.05
CA GLY A 243 28.62 -4.74 20.61
C GLY A 243 28.70 -5.22 22.07
N ARG A 244 29.01 -6.51 22.26
CA ARG A 244 29.67 -7.00 23.46
C ARG A 244 31.10 -7.35 23.11
N ASP A 245 31.95 -6.43 23.48
CA ASP A 245 33.41 -6.47 23.44
C ASP A 245 33.94 -7.71 24.17
N THR A 246 34.52 -8.66 23.43
CA THR A 246 35.51 -9.59 23.99
C THR A 246 36.72 -9.56 23.06
N GLY A 247 37.78 -8.92 23.58
CA GLY A 247 39.02 -8.68 22.89
C GLY A 247 39.66 -9.92 22.23
N GLY A 248 40.00 -9.78 20.96
CA GLY A 248 40.76 -10.74 20.20
C GLY A 248 41.31 -10.10 18.93
N HIS A 249 42.58 -9.74 18.94
CA HIS A 249 43.27 -9.22 17.78
C HIS A 249 43.42 -10.32 16.72
N GLY A 250 42.71 -10.20 15.59
CA GLY A 250 42.92 -10.97 14.39
C GLY A 250 42.73 -10.06 13.14
N PRO A 251 43.50 -10.26 12.05
CA PRO A 251 43.52 -9.33 10.93
C PRO A 251 42.17 -9.29 10.20
N ALA A 252 41.70 -8.09 9.97
CA ALA A 252 40.46 -7.77 9.28
C ALA A 252 40.39 -8.48 7.91
N ARG A 253 39.54 -9.51 7.80
CA ARG A 253 39.06 -10.00 6.49
C ARG A 253 38.05 -8.99 5.98
N ARG A 254 38.37 -8.27 4.91
CA ARG A 254 37.39 -7.55 4.08
C ARG A 254 36.31 -8.54 3.66
N GLY A 255 35.16 -8.49 4.33
CA GLY A 255 33.98 -9.23 3.94
C GLY A 255 33.50 -8.76 2.58
N MET A 256 33.50 -9.65 1.62
CA MET A 256 32.82 -9.44 0.34
C MET A 256 31.33 -9.29 0.65
N ALA A 257 30.75 -8.11 0.33
CA ALA A 257 29.33 -7.89 0.32
C ALA A 257 28.68 -9.02 -0.49
N GLY A 258 27.70 -9.70 0.12
CA GLY A 258 26.94 -10.77 -0.56
C GLY A 258 26.23 -10.19 -1.77
N ARG A 259 26.72 -10.49 -2.95
CA ARG A 259 26.00 -10.28 -4.20
C ARG A 259 24.95 -11.37 -4.30
N ASP A 260 23.69 -10.98 -4.53
CA ASP A 260 22.65 -11.94 -4.93
C ASP A 260 23.07 -12.63 -6.24
N ALA A 261 22.48 -13.80 -6.56
CA ALA A 261 22.83 -14.59 -7.74
C ALA A 261 22.80 -13.79 -9.07
N ASP A 262 22.12 -12.64 -9.09
CA ASP A 262 22.05 -11.71 -10.24
C ASP A 262 23.04 -10.52 -10.15
N GLY A 263 23.93 -10.48 -9.13
CA GLY A 263 25.02 -9.49 -9.05
C GLY A 263 24.61 -8.05 -8.68
N GLN A 264 23.35 -7.79 -8.35
CA GLN A 264 22.82 -6.45 -8.02
C GLN A 264 22.28 -6.40 -6.59
N GLY A 265 23.16 -6.36 -5.61
CA GLY A 265 22.80 -6.04 -4.22
C GLY A 265 22.72 -4.52 -4.03
N VAL A 266 21.71 -4.05 -3.28
CA VAL A 266 21.62 -2.69 -2.78
C VAL A 266 22.21 -2.68 -1.37
N SER A 267 23.18 -1.79 -1.11
CA SER A 267 23.91 -1.73 0.16
C SER A 267 23.11 -0.99 1.26
N GLY A 268 23.58 -1.12 2.50
CA GLY A 268 23.10 -0.26 3.60
C GLY A 268 23.34 1.23 3.34
N GLU A 269 24.46 1.59 2.69
CA GLU A 269 24.77 2.96 2.29
C GLU A 269 23.74 3.50 1.26
N ASP A 270 23.28 2.67 0.34
CA ASP A 270 22.20 3.01 -0.60
C ASP A 270 20.87 3.30 0.11
N LEU A 271 20.58 2.57 1.19
CA LEU A 271 19.39 2.85 2.01
C LEU A 271 19.52 4.19 2.74
N HIS A 272 20.70 4.54 3.22
CA HIS A 272 20.97 5.85 3.79
C HIS A 272 20.81 6.95 2.74
N ALA A 273 21.39 6.78 1.56
CA ALA A 273 21.26 7.75 0.46
C ALA A 273 19.79 7.92 0.01
N PHE A 274 19.02 6.82 -0.03
CA PHE A 274 17.56 6.91 -0.22
C PHE A 274 16.89 7.75 0.87
N HIS A 275 17.22 7.49 2.14
CA HIS A 275 16.62 8.20 3.26
C HIS A 275 16.91 9.69 3.25
N ASP A 276 18.15 10.10 2.96
CA ASP A 276 18.53 11.50 2.84
C ASP A 276 17.73 12.20 1.73
N LEU A 277 17.60 11.54 0.56
CA LEU A 277 16.77 12.03 -0.54
C LEU A 277 15.28 12.09 -0.18
N TYR A 278 14.81 11.14 0.66
CA TYR A 278 13.43 11.11 1.13
C TYR A 278 13.13 12.23 2.12
N VAL A 279 14.07 12.58 3.02
CA VAL A 279 13.96 13.74 3.90
C VAL A 279 13.92 15.02 3.09
N HIS A 280 14.83 15.20 2.11
CA HIS A 280 14.80 16.33 1.18
C HIS A 280 13.44 16.44 0.43
N THR A 281 12.90 15.31 0.00
CA THR A 281 11.57 15.27 -0.65
C THR A 281 10.45 15.67 0.32
N ALA A 282 10.54 15.22 1.59
CA ALA A 282 9.56 15.53 2.62
C ALA A 282 9.53 17.04 2.97
N GLU A 283 10.68 17.68 3.02
CA GLU A 283 10.80 19.15 3.22
C GLU A 283 10.15 19.92 2.08
N ARG A 284 10.45 19.53 0.83
CA ARG A 284 9.88 20.16 -0.36
C ARG A 284 8.36 19.99 -0.42
N ASP A 285 7.86 18.77 -0.19
CA ASP A 285 6.45 18.40 -0.38
C ASP A 285 5.64 18.53 0.92
N ARG A 286 6.27 19.01 2.01
CA ARG A 286 5.68 19.39 3.31
C ARG A 286 4.95 18.24 4.01
N PHE A 287 5.57 17.07 4.07
CA PHE A 287 5.08 15.95 4.88
C PHE A 287 6.11 15.54 5.94
N THR A 288 5.66 14.84 6.99
CA THR A 288 6.56 14.34 8.04
C THR A 288 7.27 13.08 7.56
N PRO A 289 8.61 13.07 7.42
CA PRO A 289 9.35 11.91 6.96
C PRO A 289 9.36 10.81 8.03
N ARG A 290 9.37 9.56 7.56
CA ARG A 290 9.66 8.41 8.43
C ARG A 290 11.15 8.41 8.75
N PRO A 291 11.57 8.04 9.98
CA PRO A 291 12.98 7.95 10.32
C PRO A 291 13.66 6.78 9.58
N LEU A 292 14.98 6.86 9.41
CA LEU A 292 15.77 5.81 8.76
C LEU A 292 15.50 4.42 9.34
N ARG A 293 15.47 4.29 10.67
CA ARG A 293 15.19 3.04 11.38
C ARG A 293 13.87 2.38 10.95
N TYR A 294 12.88 3.17 10.55
CA TYR A 294 11.64 2.61 10.02
C TYR A 294 11.87 1.82 8.71
N PHE A 295 12.70 2.36 7.81
CA PHE A 295 13.03 1.69 6.57
C PHE A 295 13.96 0.50 6.79
N GLU A 296 14.96 0.62 7.65
CA GLU A 296 15.82 -0.51 8.07
C GLU A 296 14.98 -1.68 8.58
N THR A 297 14.05 -1.39 9.52
CA THR A 297 13.13 -2.39 10.06
C THR A 297 12.24 -2.97 8.95
N MET A 298 11.71 -2.13 8.06
CA MET A 298 10.82 -2.56 6.97
C MET A 298 11.55 -3.51 6.02
N PHE A 299 12.74 -3.17 5.55
CA PHE A 299 13.52 -4.03 4.66
C PHE A 299 13.93 -5.33 5.33
N ALA A 300 14.41 -5.28 6.57
CA ALA A 300 14.81 -6.47 7.33
C ALA A 300 13.63 -7.41 7.57
N VAL A 301 12.50 -6.89 8.02
CA VAL A 301 11.36 -7.71 8.46
C VAL A 301 10.55 -8.26 7.27
N LEU A 302 10.28 -7.42 6.27
CA LEU A 302 9.57 -7.85 5.07
C LEU A 302 10.44 -8.78 4.22
N GLY A 303 11.73 -8.49 4.07
CA GLY A 303 12.67 -9.34 3.35
C GLY A 303 12.92 -10.70 4.00
N ALA A 304 12.86 -10.77 5.34
CA ALA A 304 12.96 -12.05 6.06
C ALA A 304 11.70 -12.91 5.92
N GLU A 305 10.51 -12.30 5.75
CA GLU A 305 9.27 -13.03 5.50
C GLU A 305 9.22 -13.60 4.07
N ASP A 306 9.70 -12.81 3.12
CA ASP A 306 9.76 -13.17 1.71
C ASP A 306 10.84 -12.31 1.03
N PRO A 307 11.90 -12.92 0.47
CA PRO A 307 13.00 -12.19 -0.16
C PRO A 307 12.58 -11.25 -1.30
N GLU A 308 11.48 -11.56 -1.99
CA GLU A 308 10.96 -10.74 -3.08
C GLU A 308 9.91 -9.72 -2.63
N ARG A 309 9.66 -9.61 -1.30
CA ARG A 309 8.61 -8.76 -0.75
C ARG A 309 8.88 -7.28 -0.91
N VAL A 310 10.12 -6.84 -0.78
CA VAL A 310 10.49 -5.43 -0.81
C VAL A 310 11.78 -5.21 -1.58
N ARG A 311 11.76 -4.23 -2.50
CA ARG A 311 12.91 -3.83 -3.32
C ARG A 311 13.10 -2.31 -3.28
N LEU A 312 14.36 -1.88 -3.23
CA LEU A 312 14.77 -0.49 -3.39
C LEU A 312 15.27 -0.26 -4.82
N TYR A 313 14.81 0.80 -5.45
CA TYR A 313 15.21 1.24 -6.79
C TYR A 313 15.90 2.59 -6.69
N LEU A 314 17.05 2.73 -7.31
CA LEU A 314 17.92 3.90 -7.26
C LEU A 314 18.23 4.34 -8.68
N ALA A 315 17.74 5.51 -9.08
CA ALA A 315 18.10 6.15 -10.34
C ALA A 315 19.29 7.09 -10.12
N ARG A 316 20.41 6.80 -10.81
CA ARG A 316 21.63 7.60 -10.76
C ARG A 316 21.91 8.22 -12.12
N HIS A 317 22.41 9.45 -12.11
CA HIS A 317 22.91 10.14 -13.29
C HIS A 317 24.29 10.70 -13.03
N ARG A 318 25.30 10.18 -13.72
CA ARG A 318 26.71 10.55 -13.53
C ARG A 318 27.15 10.43 -12.05
N GLY A 319 26.74 9.35 -11.39
CA GLY A 319 27.02 9.07 -9.98
C GLY A 319 26.05 9.67 -8.98
N ASP A 320 25.35 10.76 -9.29
CA ASP A 320 24.41 11.39 -8.36
C ASP A 320 23.07 10.66 -8.31
N LEU A 321 22.55 10.46 -7.11
CA LEU A 321 21.21 9.89 -6.88
C LEU A 321 20.14 10.95 -7.21
N VAL A 322 19.39 10.76 -8.28
CA VAL A 322 18.38 11.73 -8.76
C VAL A 322 16.95 11.34 -8.41
N ALA A 323 16.70 10.04 -8.21
CA ALA A 323 15.42 9.54 -7.68
C ALA A 323 15.64 8.17 -7.02
N ALA A 324 14.77 7.84 -6.07
CA ALA A 324 14.76 6.53 -5.47
C ALA A 324 13.33 6.12 -5.07
N THR A 325 13.01 4.83 -5.14
CA THR A 325 11.65 4.33 -4.87
C THR A 325 11.70 2.98 -4.20
N VAL A 326 10.67 2.68 -3.42
CA VAL A 326 10.47 1.37 -2.77
C VAL A 326 9.23 0.70 -3.33
N MET A 327 9.39 -0.50 -3.82
CA MET A 327 8.30 -1.38 -4.24
C MET A 327 8.09 -2.49 -3.21
N VAL A 328 6.83 -2.76 -2.87
CA VAL A 328 6.42 -3.91 -2.05
C VAL A 328 5.49 -4.79 -2.86
N ARG A 329 5.68 -6.11 -2.81
CA ARG A 329 4.89 -7.08 -3.58
C ARG A 329 4.32 -8.17 -2.69
N VAL A 330 3.04 -8.49 -2.86
CA VAL A 330 2.38 -9.66 -2.25
C VAL A 330 1.51 -10.35 -3.31
N GLY A 331 1.82 -11.60 -3.58
CA GLY A 331 1.15 -12.31 -4.68
C GLY A 331 1.30 -11.56 -6.00
N THR A 332 0.17 -11.31 -6.66
CA THR A 332 0.13 -10.63 -7.96
C THR A 332 -0.05 -9.11 -7.86
N HIS A 333 0.13 -8.50 -6.68
CA HIS A 333 -0.04 -7.07 -6.46
C HIS A 333 1.30 -6.41 -6.10
N ALA A 334 1.76 -5.51 -6.95
CA ALA A 334 2.95 -4.68 -6.71
C ALA A 334 2.53 -3.26 -6.33
N VAL A 335 3.16 -2.70 -5.30
CA VAL A 335 2.81 -1.41 -4.72
C VAL A 335 4.01 -0.47 -4.72
N TYR A 336 3.88 0.71 -5.32
CA TYR A 336 4.77 1.84 -5.13
C TYR A 336 4.59 2.41 -3.73
N ALA A 337 5.39 1.95 -2.77
CA ALA A 337 5.18 2.26 -1.35
C ALA A 337 5.77 3.61 -0.93
N TYR A 338 6.98 3.94 -1.39
CA TYR A 338 7.67 5.19 -1.08
C TYR A 338 8.46 5.68 -2.29
N GLY A 339 8.62 7.01 -2.38
CA GLY A 339 9.41 7.64 -3.41
C GLY A 339 10.11 8.90 -2.93
N ALA A 340 11.26 9.17 -3.52
CA ALA A 340 12.08 10.33 -3.29
C ALA A 340 12.65 10.85 -4.60
N SER A 341 12.82 12.15 -4.73
CA SER A 341 13.42 12.75 -5.93
C SER A 341 14.14 14.06 -5.61
N SER A 342 15.29 14.24 -6.24
CA SER A 342 16.06 15.47 -6.14
C SER A 342 15.32 16.64 -6.81
N THR A 343 15.54 17.85 -6.29
CA THR A 343 15.21 19.10 -6.98
C THR A 343 16.22 19.43 -8.06
N GLU A 344 17.44 18.94 -7.90
CA GLU A 344 18.48 19.05 -8.91
C GLU A 344 18.29 18.03 -10.02
N LYS A 345 18.73 18.36 -11.22
CA LYS A 345 18.68 17.47 -12.41
C LYS A 345 17.30 16.87 -12.71
N ARG A 346 16.22 17.61 -12.38
CA ARG A 346 14.84 17.16 -12.70
C ARG A 346 14.63 16.86 -14.18
N GLU A 347 15.39 17.55 -15.03
CA GLU A 347 15.36 17.41 -16.48
C GLU A 347 15.79 16.03 -16.96
N VAL A 348 16.57 15.26 -16.20
CA VAL A 348 16.98 13.89 -16.60
C VAL A 348 15.89 12.83 -16.35
N ARG A 349 14.79 13.19 -15.66
CA ARG A 349 13.61 12.36 -15.49
C ARG A 349 13.83 11.05 -14.69
N GLY A 350 14.66 11.10 -13.64
CA GLY A 350 14.95 9.95 -12.77
C GLY A 350 13.72 9.27 -12.19
N SER A 351 12.69 10.03 -11.76
CA SER A 351 11.45 9.46 -11.23
C SER A 351 10.70 8.61 -12.27
N ASN A 352 10.67 9.05 -13.55
CA ASN A 352 10.06 8.26 -14.61
C ASN A 352 10.87 6.98 -14.90
N ALA A 353 12.20 7.05 -14.78
CA ALA A 353 13.07 5.87 -14.92
C ALA A 353 12.81 4.83 -13.81
N CYS A 354 12.76 5.26 -12.54
CA CYS A 354 12.42 4.36 -11.41
C CYS A 354 11.04 3.73 -11.58
N GLN A 355 10.03 4.53 -11.90
CA GLN A 355 8.66 4.01 -12.09
C GLN A 355 8.59 2.99 -13.23
N TRP A 356 9.25 3.27 -14.34
CA TRP A 356 9.28 2.34 -15.47
C TRP A 356 10.01 1.03 -15.12
N ALA A 357 11.12 1.10 -14.38
CA ALA A 357 11.82 -0.09 -13.90
C ALA A 357 10.91 -0.94 -12.99
N MET A 358 10.21 -0.31 -12.02
CA MET A 358 9.26 -1.02 -11.15
C MET A 358 8.10 -1.66 -11.93
N ILE A 359 7.54 -0.97 -12.92
CA ILE A 359 6.45 -1.49 -13.75
C ILE A 359 6.92 -2.73 -14.52
N ARG A 360 8.13 -2.69 -15.10
CA ARG A 360 8.72 -3.83 -15.81
C ARG A 360 8.98 -5.03 -14.90
N ASP A 361 9.54 -4.78 -13.71
CA ASP A 361 9.79 -5.83 -12.72
C ASP A 361 8.48 -6.45 -12.22
N ALA A 362 7.45 -5.63 -11.97
CA ALA A 362 6.13 -6.12 -11.59
C ALA A 362 5.50 -6.98 -12.71
N LEU A 363 5.62 -6.55 -13.96
CA LEU A 363 5.15 -7.30 -15.12
C LEU A 363 5.89 -8.63 -15.26
N ALA A 364 7.22 -8.61 -15.19
CA ALA A 364 8.06 -9.80 -15.27
C ALA A 364 7.80 -10.79 -14.12
N ALA A 365 7.43 -10.28 -12.95
CA ALA A 365 7.03 -11.08 -11.79
C ALA A 365 5.59 -11.62 -11.88
N GLY A 366 4.87 -11.39 -12.98
CA GLY A 366 3.50 -11.88 -13.19
C GLY A 366 2.46 -11.16 -12.33
N CYS A 367 2.70 -9.90 -11.95
CA CYS A 367 1.70 -9.12 -11.23
C CYS A 367 0.51 -8.77 -12.11
N ASP A 368 -0.69 -8.78 -11.52
CA ASP A 368 -1.92 -8.34 -12.19
C ASP A 368 -2.05 -6.82 -12.17
N VAL A 369 -1.50 -6.19 -11.14
CA VAL A 369 -1.66 -4.75 -10.88
C VAL A 369 -0.38 -4.14 -10.32
N TYR A 370 -0.08 -2.94 -10.80
CA TYR A 370 0.87 -2.02 -10.20
C TYR A 370 0.11 -0.85 -9.57
N ASP A 371 0.05 -0.81 -8.23
CA ASP A 371 -0.62 0.21 -7.43
C ASP A 371 0.32 1.40 -7.19
N LEU A 372 0.01 2.54 -7.81
CA LEU A 372 0.73 3.80 -7.60
C LEU A 372 0.30 4.51 -6.31
N ARG A 373 -0.50 3.88 -5.46
CA ARG A 373 -1.01 4.39 -4.18
C ARG A 373 -1.97 5.57 -4.34
N GLY A 374 -2.23 6.20 -3.19
CA GLY A 374 -3.27 7.21 -3.04
C GLY A 374 -3.20 8.39 -4.01
N ILE A 375 -4.37 8.81 -4.44
CA ILE A 375 -4.63 10.10 -5.07
C ILE A 375 -5.67 10.85 -4.24
N THR A 376 -5.71 12.16 -4.37
CA THR A 376 -6.86 12.95 -3.93
C THR A 376 -7.97 12.84 -4.97
N PRO A 377 -9.24 12.95 -4.58
CA PRO A 377 -10.34 12.96 -5.53
C PRO A 377 -10.45 14.27 -6.32
N THR A 378 -9.52 15.21 -6.14
CA THR A 378 -9.56 16.51 -6.81
C THR A 378 -9.30 16.40 -8.31
N LEU A 379 -10.07 17.12 -9.09
CA LEU A 379 -9.83 17.39 -10.51
C LEU A 379 -9.66 18.89 -10.77
N ASP A 380 -9.74 19.70 -9.72
CA ASP A 380 -9.54 21.16 -9.80
C ASP A 380 -8.08 21.47 -10.21
N ALA A 381 -7.91 22.16 -11.32
CA ALA A 381 -6.60 22.51 -11.86
C ALA A 381 -5.77 23.39 -10.90
N ASP A 382 -6.43 24.13 -10.01
CA ASP A 382 -5.81 25.02 -9.03
C ASP A 382 -5.44 24.30 -7.72
N ASP A 383 -5.86 23.03 -7.53
CA ASP A 383 -5.50 22.26 -6.36
C ASP A 383 -4.02 21.83 -6.40
N PRO A 384 -3.24 22.08 -5.34
CA PRO A 384 -1.81 21.72 -5.31
C PRO A 384 -1.53 20.22 -5.51
N HIS A 385 -2.50 19.35 -5.28
CA HIS A 385 -2.35 17.91 -5.45
C HIS A 385 -2.66 17.41 -6.86
N VAL A 386 -3.26 18.24 -7.74
CA VAL A 386 -3.63 17.81 -9.11
C VAL A 386 -2.41 17.36 -9.92
N GLY A 387 -1.24 17.98 -9.69
CA GLY A 387 0.00 17.58 -10.35
C GLY A 387 0.40 16.11 -10.07
N LEU A 388 0.13 15.61 -8.85
CA LEU A 388 0.35 14.21 -8.52
C LEU A 388 -0.64 13.29 -9.25
N VAL A 389 -1.91 13.71 -9.35
CA VAL A 389 -2.94 12.99 -10.11
C VAL A 389 -2.54 12.92 -11.58
N GLN A 390 -2.17 14.05 -12.19
CA GLN A 390 -1.73 14.13 -13.60
C GLN A 390 -0.50 13.25 -13.88
N PHE A 391 0.47 13.23 -12.93
CA PHE A 391 1.64 12.35 -13.04
C PHE A 391 1.23 10.89 -13.13
N LYS A 392 0.36 10.42 -12.24
CA LYS A 392 -0.10 9.03 -12.23
C LYS A 392 -0.97 8.68 -13.44
N VAL A 393 -1.89 9.56 -13.81
CA VAL A 393 -2.76 9.42 -14.99
C VAL A 393 -1.96 9.26 -16.29
N GLY A 394 -0.80 9.89 -16.35
CA GLY A 394 0.11 9.74 -17.49
C GLY A 394 0.56 8.32 -17.78
N THR A 395 0.49 7.41 -16.82
CA THR A 395 0.81 5.97 -16.99
C THR A 395 -0.24 5.20 -17.79
N GLY A 396 -1.45 5.76 -18.01
CA GLY A 396 -2.52 5.10 -18.74
C GLY A 396 -3.29 4.05 -17.92
N GLY A 397 -3.17 4.09 -16.59
CA GLY A 397 -3.91 3.25 -15.67
C GLY A 397 -5.35 3.76 -15.41
N GLN A 398 -5.83 3.54 -14.21
CA GLN A 398 -7.19 3.89 -13.78
C GLN A 398 -7.20 4.44 -12.36
N ALA A 399 -8.09 5.39 -12.09
CA ALA A 399 -8.41 5.80 -10.74
C ALA A 399 -9.44 4.83 -10.15
N VAL A 400 -9.24 4.42 -8.91
CA VAL A 400 -10.08 3.44 -8.23
C VAL A 400 -10.50 3.99 -6.88
N ARG A 401 -11.81 3.96 -6.61
CA ARG A 401 -12.34 4.21 -5.26
C ARG A 401 -12.58 2.89 -4.56
N TYR A 402 -12.14 2.81 -3.32
CA TYR A 402 -12.40 1.70 -2.41
C TYR A 402 -13.53 2.04 -1.44
N VAL A 403 -14.07 1.03 -0.77
CA VAL A 403 -15.08 1.19 0.29
C VAL A 403 -14.61 2.17 1.37
N GLY A 404 -13.28 2.32 1.54
CA GLY A 404 -12.69 3.23 2.52
C GLY A 404 -12.61 2.63 3.91
N GLU A 405 -12.27 3.47 4.90
CA GLU A 405 -12.14 3.02 6.28
C GLU A 405 -13.44 3.24 7.07
N TRP A 406 -13.68 2.33 8.01
CA TRP A 406 -14.89 2.30 8.84
C TRP A 406 -14.54 2.03 10.28
N ASP A 407 -15.20 2.73 11.21
CA ASP A 407 -15.08 2.54 12.64
C ASP A 407 -16.33 1.88 13.22
N LEU A 408 -16.14 0.85 14.06
CA LEU A 408 -17.19 0.32 14.93
C LEU A 408 -16.90 0.72 16.38
N PRO A 409 -17.67 1.64 16.98
CA PRO A 409 -17.54 1.99 18.39
C PRO A 409 -18.03 0.84 19.29
N LEU A 410 -17.10 0.15 19.96
CA LEU A 410 -17.43 -0.91 20.93
C LEU A 410 -17.72 -0.37 22.35
N ARG A 411 -17.18 0.83 22.65
CA ARG A 411 -17.39 1.60 23.88
C ARG A 411 -17.64 3.06 23.52
N PRO A 412 -18.90 3.46 23.27
CA PRO A 412 -19.24 4.76 22.65
C PRO A 412 -18.67 5.98 23.40
N LEU A 413 -18.65 5.97 24.74
CA LEU A 413 -18.11 7.11 25.50
C LEU A 413 -16.59 7.26 25.30
N VAL A 414 -15.85 6.16 25.31
CA VAL A 414 -14.39 6.18 25.09
C VAL A 414 -14.11 6.60 23.65
N TYR A 415 -14.87 6.08 22.68
CA TYR A 415 -14.73 6.42 21.28
C TYR A 415 -14.95 7.92 21.03
N ARG A 416 -16.04 8.51 21.55
CA ARG A 416 -16.31 9.95 21.40
C ARG A 416 -15.19 10.82 21.97
N THR A 417 -14.67 10.45 23.16
CA THR A 417 -13.56 11.19 23.77
C THR A 417 -12.28 11.09 22.93
N PHE A 418 -11.98 9.90 22.41
CA PHE A 418 -10.83 9.67 21.53
C PHE A 418 -10.97 10.42 20.21
N ASP A 419 -12.13 10.37 19.55
CA ASP A 419 -12.41 11.08 18.30
C ASP A 419 -12.24 12.60 18.47
N LEU A 420 -12.79 13.18 19.56
CA LEU A 420 -12.59 14.58 19.87
C LEU A 420 -11.11 14.95 20.09
N TYR A 421 -10.37 14.08 20.79
CA TYR A 421 -8.93 14.26 21.01
C TYR A 421 -8.16 14.23 19.69
N MET A 422 -8.46 13.29 18.79
CA MET A 422 -7.82 13.18 17.48
C MET A 422 -8.12 14.37 16.58
N LYS A 423 -9.39 14.83 16.53
CA LYS A 423 -9.79 16.05 15.79
C LYS A 423 -9.08 17.31 16.26
N ARG A 424 -8.76 17.41 17.55
CA ARG A 424 -7.98 18.55 18.09
C ARG A 424 -6.50 18.48 17.78
N ARG A 425 -5.95 17.28 17.56
CA ARG A 425 -4.51 17.06 17.26
C ARG A 425 -4.17 17.09 15.79
N GLY A 426 -5.12 16.79 14.93
CA GLY A 426 -4.98 16.80 13.48
C GLY A 426 -5.19 18.17 12.84
N ARG A 427 -5.43 19.20 13.67
CA ARG A 427 -5.55 20.59 13.22
C ARG A 427 -4.28 21.39 13.48
#